data_8a0695b27ed056ec2b7bc5f36940174a
#
_entry.id   8a0695b27ed056ec2b7bc5f36940174a
#
_cell.length_a   1.000
_cell.length_b   1.000
_cell.length_c   1.000
_cell.angle_alpha   90.00
_cell.angle_beta   90.00
_cell.angle_gamma   90.00
#
_symmetry.space_group_name_H-M   'P 1'
#
loop_
_entity.id
_entity.type
_entity.pdbx_description
1 polymer ?
#
loop_
_entity_poly.entity_id
_entity_poly.type
_entity_poly.pdbx_seq_one_letter_code
_entity_poly.pdbx_strand_id
1 'polypeptide(L)'
;MNISSLKFFKNLRATNRQFAVIGLGRFGRAVCLTLHGMGYEVMGIDSNENRVAQVLTDQIAAHAVQLDSTQPSALVEAGIPDFDTVIIAIGNYVQESIITTLNVKEAGVPNVVAKASSEIHGKLLVRVGADHVVFPEHEMGCELARSLTRPGILDRFELDPDHSIVEVVVPQSFHGKTIMEVDLRNHYGLTLMAISKEDAKADDHDKFIINPSPVTRLKSGSLMVVIGDNAGIDKLPM
;
A
#
# COMPACT_ATOMS: atom_id res chain seq x y z
N MET A 1 5.08 5.34 -7.14
CA MET A 1 4.08 4.44 -7.79
C MET A 1 4.23 4.59 -9.30
N ASN A 2 4.61 3.54 -10.03
CA ASN A 2 4.92 3.65 -11.46
C ASN A 2 3.62 3.70 -12.28
N ILE A 3 3.61 4.38 -13.46
CA ILE A 3 2.44 4.52 -14.35
C ILE A 3 1.84 3.17 -14.76
N SER A 4 2.64 2.09 -14.79
CA SER A 4 2.19 0.72 -14.99
C SER A 4 1.28 0.22 -13.86
N SER A 5 1.56 0.59 -12.61
CA SER A 5 0.74 0.29 -11.43
C SER A 5 -0.64 0.97 -11.52
N LEU A 6 -0.68 2.23 -11.97
CA LEU A 6 -1.94 2.98 -12.16
C LEU A 6 -2.86 2.34 -13.22
N LYS A 7 -2.31 1.77 -14.29
CA LYS A 7 -3.11 1.04 -15.31
C LYS A 7 -3.68 -0.26 -14.74
N PHE A 8 -2.90 -0.98 -13.94
CA PHE A 8 -3.35 -2.19 -13.26
C PHE A 8 -4.54 -1.89 -12.33
N PHE A 9 -4.40 -0.90 -11.45
CA PHE A 9 -5.47 -0.52 -10.52
C PHE A 9 -6.71 0.09 -11.18
N LYS A 10 -6.60 0.63 -12.40
CA LYS A 10 -7.75 1.18 -13.14
C LYS A 10 -8.73 0.11 -13.59
N ASN A 11 -8.25 -1.11 -13.86
CA ASN A 11 -9.08 -2.26 -14.25
C ASN A 11 -9.77 -2.92 -13.04
N LEU A 12 -9.39 -2.57 -11.81
CA LEU A 12 -9.88 -3.14 -10.55
C LEU A 12 -11.16 -2.48 -9.99
N ARG A 13 -11.91 -1.68 -10.74
CA ARG A 13 -13.04 -0.85 -10.23
C ARG A 13 -14.44 -1.50 -10.25
N ALA A 14 -14.57 -2.82 -10.30
CA ALA A 14 -15.89 -3.46 -10.20
C ALA A 14 -16.25 -3.76 -8.73
N THR A 15 -17.51 -3.50 -8.35
CA THR A 15 -18.03 -3.53 -6.98
C THR A 15 -18.29 -4.94 -6.42
N ASN A 16 -18.08 -5.99 -7.20
CA ASN A 16 -18.40 -7.37 -6.79
C ASN A 16 -17.22 -8.32 -7.10
N ARG A 17 -16.03 -8.00 -6.56
CA ARG A 17 -14.81 -8.77 -6.84
C ARG A 17 -14.54 -9.80 -5.79
N GLN A 18 -14.12 -10.97 -6.25
CA GLN A 18 -13.65 -12.06 -5.40
C GLN A 18 -12.11 -12.10 -5.41
N PHE A 19 -11.55 -12.22 -4.22
CA PHE A 19 -10.10 -12.26 -4.02
C PHE A 19 -9.69 -13.59 -3.40
N ALA A 20 -8.60 -14.19 -3.92
CA ALA A 20 -7.93 -15.29 -3.23
C ALA A 20 -6.51 -14.86 -2.84
N VAL A 21 -6.07 -15.25 -1.64
CA VAL A 21 -4.72 -14.98 -1.12
C VAL A 21 -4.04 -16.31 -0.82
N ILE A 22 -2.98 -16.62 -1.56
CA ILE A 22 -2.19 -17.84 -1.42
C ILE A 22 -0.91 -17.52 -0.63
N GLY A 23 -0.79 -18.14 0.56
CA GLY A 23 0.26 -17.86 1.54
C GLY A 23 -0.24 -16.96 2.66
N LEU A 24 -0.60 -17.57 3.80
CA LEU A 24 -1.15 -16.90 4.99
C LEU A 24 -0.07 -16.55 6.02
N GLY A 25 1.10 -16.13 5.54
CA GLY A 25 2.13 -15.49 6.36
C GLY A 25 1.72 -14.08 6.78
N ARG A 26 2.65 -13.32 7.39
CA ARG A 26 2.39 -11.94 7.86
C ARG A 26 1.79 -11.04 6.78
N PHE A 27 2.36 -11.04 5.57
CA PHE A 27 1.90 -10.23 4.45
C PHE A 27 0.51 -10.68 3.96
N GLY A 28 0.32 -11.98 3.67
CA GLY A 28 -0.96 -12.49 3.18
C GLY A 28 -2.10 -12.29 4.17
N ARG A 29 -1.85 -12.48 5.48
CA ARG A 29 -2.86 -12.19 6.53
C ARG A 29 -3.25 -10.71 6.57
N ALA A 30 -2.29 -9.79 6.43
CA ALA A 30 -2.57 -8.37 6.38
C ALA A 30 -3.43 -8.01 5.15
N VAL A 31 -3.13 -8.62 3.99
CA VAL A 31 -3.95 -8.44 2.76
C VAL A 31 -5.37 -8.97 2.98
N CYS A 32 -5.54 -10.19 3.52
CA CYS A 32 -6.85 -10.75 3.82
C CYS A 32 -7.65 -9.84 4.76
N LEU A 33 -7.06 -9.43 5.88
CA LEU A 33 -7.70 -8.59 6.89
C LEU A 33 -8.19 -7.26 6.28
N THR A 34 -7.35 -6.62 5.48
CA THR A 34 -7.67 -5.33 4.87
C THR A 34 -8.78 -5.48 3.84
N LEU A 35 -8.71 -6.45 2.93
CA LEU A 35 -9.75 -6.68 1.92
C LEU A 35 -11.08 -7.06 2.56
N HIS A 36 -11.05 -7.96 3.56
CA HIS A 36 -12.25 -8.34 4.30
C HIS A 36 -12.87 -7.17 5.07
N GLY A 37 -12.05 -6.35 5.72
CA GLY A 37 -12.48 -5.12 6.40
C GLY A 37 -13.08 -4.07 5.44
N MET A 38 -12.71 -4.09 4.17
CA MET A 38 -13.32 -3.26 3.10
C MET A 38 -14.61 -3.88 2.55
N GLY A 39 -15.04 -5.03 3.04
CA GLY A 39 -16.28 -5.70 2.65
C GLY A 39 -16.17 -6.61 1.42
N TYR A 40 -14.95 -6.96 1.00
CA TYR A 40 -14.75 -7.92 -0.09
C TYR A 40 -14.81 -9.35 0.42
N GLU A 41 -15.27 -10.26 -0.44
CA GLU A 41 -15.18 -11.69 -0.23
C GLU A 41 -13.75 -12.17 -0.50
N VAL A 42 -13.11 -12.76 0.52
CA VAL A 42 -11.70 -13.18 0.46
C VAL A 42 -11.58 -14.64 0.84
N MET A 43 -10.89 -15.43 0.00
CA MET A 43 -10.46 -16.79 0.31
C MET A 43 -8.98 -16.80 0.67
N GLY A 44 -8.64 -17.32 1.86
CA GLY A 44 -7.26 -17.55 2.29
C GLY A 44 -6.82 -18.99 1.98
N ILE A 45 -5.59 -19.15 1.49
CA ILE A 45 -5.02 -20.45 1.14
C ILE A 45 -3.60 -20.56 1.70
N ASP A 46 -3.30 -21.67 2.37
CA ASP A 46 -1.92 -22.02 2.80
C ASP A 46 -1.79 -23.55 2.87
N SER A 47 -0.60 -24.06 2.69
CA SER A 47 -0.28 -25.49 2.90
C SER A 47 -0.24 -25.87 4.38
N ASN A 48 -0.10 -24.88 5.27
CA ASN A 48 -0.01 -25.08 6.72
C ASN A 48 -1.38 -24.94 7.37
N GLU A 49 -1.89 -26.06 7.93
CA GLU A 49 -3.17 -26.16 8.61
C GLU A 49 -3.35 -25.13 9.74
N ASN A 50 -2.31 -24.90 10.55
CA ASN A 50 -2.38 -23.96 11.67
C ASN A 50 -2.62 -22.51 11.20
N ARG A 51 -2.04 -22.11 10.06
CA ARG A 51 -2.26 -20.78 9.49
C ARG A 51 -3.68 -20.63 8.98
N VAL A 52 -4.21 -21.67 8.33
CA VAL A 52 -5.60 -21.70 7.86
C VAL A 52 -6.56 -21.59 9.04
N ALA A 53 -6.38 -22.43 10.06
CA ALA A 53 -7.21 -22.41 11.26
C ALA A 53 -7.17 -21.04 11.98
N GLN A 54 -6.00 -20.42 12.06
CA GLN A 54 -5.84 -19.10 12.68
C GLN A 54 -6.58 -18.01 11.92
N VAL A 55 -6.53 -18.00 10.58
CA VAL A 55 -7.24 -17.04 9.73
C VAL A 55 -8.76 -17.13 9.92
N LEU A 56 -9.30 -18.34 10.06
CA LEU A 56 -10.72 -18.57 10.35
C LEU A 56 -11.08 -18.14 11.77
N THR A 57 -10.24 -18.48 12.76
CA THR A 57 -10.46 -18.08 14.15
C THR A 57 -10.47 -16.57 14.33
N ASP A 58 -9.56 -15.88 13.66
CA ASP A 58 -9.42 -14.42 13.72
C ASP A 58 -10.42 -13.69 12.81
N GLN A 59 -11.24 -14.41 12.04
CA GLN A 59 -12.26 -13.88 11.12
C GLN A 59 -11.71 -12.85 10.12
N ILE A 60 -10.49 -13.07 9.60
CA ILE A 60 -9.82 -12.17 8.66
C ILE A 60 -10.00 -12.56 7.19
N ALA A 61 -10.71 -13.64 6.91
CA ALA A 61 -11.16 -14.03 5.58
C ALA A 61 -12.51 -14.73 5.68
N ALA A 62 -13.34 -14.64 4.65
CA ALA A 62 -14.64 -15.30 4.60
C ALA A 62 -14.49 -16.82 4.58
N HIS A 63 -13.49 -17.30 3.86
CA HIS A 63 -13.16 -18.71 3.71
C HIS A 63 -11.65 -18.91 3.81
N ALA A 64 -11.22 -20.08 4.30
CA ALA A 64 -9.82 -20.47 4.22
C ALA A 64 -9.70 -21.99 3.98
N VAL A 65 -8.76 -22.37 3.11
CA VAL A 65 -8.58 -23.75 2.66
C VAL A 65 -7.11 -24.14 2.78
N GLN A 66 -6.87 -25.35 3.30
CA GLN A 66 -5.55 -25.95 3.27
C GLN A 66 -5.35 -26.67 1.94
N LEU A 67 -4.36 -26.26 1.14
CA LEU A 67 -3.96 -26.97 -0.07
C LEU A 67 -2.50 -26.66 -0.44
N ASP A 68 -1.92 -27.54 -1.24
CA ASP A 68 -0.64 -27.31 -1.90
C ASP A 68 -0.88 -26.61 -3.25
N SER A 69 -0.58 -25.32 -3.30
CA SER A 69 -0.79 -24.48 -4.51
C SER A 69 0.16 -24.78 -5.66
N THR A 70 1.18 -25.65 -5.46
CA THR A 70 2.03 -26.14 -6.55
C THR A 70 1.34 -27.24 -7.36
N GLN A 71 0.19 -27.75 -6.92
CA GLN A 71 -0.62 -28.76 -7.61
C GLN A 71 -1.75 -28.10 -8.38
N PRO A 72 -1.74 -28.11 -9.74
CA PRO A 72 -2.78 -27.44 -10.55
C PRO A 72 -4.19 -27.96 -10.25
N SER A 73 -4.36 -29.28 -10.03
CA SER A 73 -5.66 -29.87 -9.73
C SER A 73 -6.27 -29.33 -8.44
N ALA A 74 -5.45 -29.13 -7.39
CA ALA A 74 -5.92 -28.59 -6.14
C ALA A 74 -6.43 -27.15 -6.27
N LEU A 75 -5.79 -26.32 -7.12
CA LEU A 75 -6.25 -24.97 -7.41
C LEU A 75 -7.60 -24.97 -8.14
N VAL A 76 -7.78 -25.86 -9.09
CA VAL A 76 -9.05 -26.00 -9.82
C VAL A 76 -10.16 -26.50 -8.90
N GLU A 77 -9.91 -27.52 -8.08
CA GLU A 77 -10.86 -28.03 -7.10
C GLU A 77 -11.28 -26.99 -6.06
N ALA A 78 -10.37 -26.08 -5.70
CA ALA A 78 -10.66 -24.95 -4.82
C ALA A 78 -11.38 -23.76 -5.50
N GLY A 79 -11.67 -23.85 -6.80
CA GLY A 79 -12.38 -22.82 -7.56
C GLY A 79 -11.54 -21.60 -7.90
N ILE A 80 -10.20 -21.68 -7.87
CA ILE A 80 -9.31 -20.55 -8.14
C ILE A 80 -9.52 -19.90 -9.50
N PRO A 81 -9.86 -20.63 -10.59
CA PRO A 81 -10.16 -20.02 -11.88
C PRO A 81 -11.29 -19.00 -11.88
N ASP A 82 -12.21 -19.07 -10.92
CA ASP A 82 -13.39 -18.21 -10.83
C ASP A 82 -13.10 -16.86 -10.14
N PHE A 83 -11.91 -16.69 -9.54
CA PHE A 83 -11.53 -15.47 -8.85
C PHE A 83 -11.07 -14.38 -9.82
N ASP A 84 -11.49 -13.13 -9.57
CA ASP A 84 -11.05 -11.95 -10.34
C ASP A 84 -9.58 -11.60 -10.12
N THR A 85 -9.10 -11.82 -8.90
CA THR A 85 -7.74 -11.49 -8.52
C THR A 85 -7.19 -12.50 -7.53
N VAL A 86 -6.02 -13.05 -7.82
CA VAL A 86 -5.28 -13.93 -6.92
C VAL A 86 -3.97 -13.26 -6.50
N ILE A 87 -3.76 -13.19 -5.18
CA ILE A 87 -2.56 -12.63 -4.56
C ILE A 87 -1.67 -13.77 -4.07
N ILE A 88 -0.47 -13.91 -4.63
CA ILE A 88 0.52 -14.91 -4.24
C ILE A 88 1.48 -14.27 -3.25
N ALA A 89 1.25 -14.57 -1.96
CA ALA A 89 1.96 -14.00 -0.81
C ALA A 89 3.09 -14.91 -0.29
N ILE A 90 3.59 -15.84 -1.12
CA ILE A 90 4.68 -16.76 -0.80
C ILE A 90 6.01 -16.05 -1.03
N GLY A 91 6.74 -15.68 0.02
CA GLY A 91 7.99 -14.93 -0.10
C GLY A 91 9.27 -15.74 0.09
N ASN A 92 9.29 -16.65 1.07
CA ASN A 92 10.50 -17.38 1.45
C ASN A 92 10.77 -18.63 0.59
N TYR A 93 9.75 -19.14 -0.07
CA TYR A 93 9.81 -20.34 -0.91
C TYR A 93 9.70 -19.91 -2.38
N VAL A 94 10.86 -19.51 -2.96
CA VAL A 94 10.92 -18.90 -4.32
C VAL A 94 10.40 -19.88 -5.37
N GLN A 95 10.76 -21.16 -5.29
CA GLN A 95 10.36 -22.18 -6.24
C GLN A 95 8.82 -22.36 -6.21
N GLU A 96 8.26 -22.53 -5.03
CA GLU A 96 6.80 -22.69 -4.83
C GLU A 96 6.04 -21.45 -5.30
N SER A 97 6.57 -20.26 -5.03
CA SER A 97 5.98 -18.99 -5.50
C SER A 97 5.90 -18.92 -7.02
N ILE A 98 6.97 -19.31 -7.71
CA ILE A 98 7.03 -19.31 -9.20
C ILE A 98 6.07 -20.34 -9.77
N ILE A 99 6.05 -21.58 -9.24
CA ILE A 99 5.18 -22.66 -9.71
C ILE A 99 3.71 -22.27 -9.47
N THR A 100 3.38 -21.78 -8.28
CA THR A 100 2.03 -21.32 -7.97
C THR A 100 1.58 -20.19 -8.90
N THR A 101 2.45 -19.22 -9.19
CA THR A 101 2.13 -18.11 -10.10
C THR A 101 1.83 -18.63 -11.51
N LEU A 102 2.66 -19.54 -12.04
CA LEU A 102 2.43 -20.18 -13.32
C LEU A 102 1.08 -20.90 -13.34
N ASN A 103 0.83 -21.79 -12.38
CA ASN A 103 -0.39 -22.59 -12.29
C ASN A 103 -1.66 -21.71 -12.23
N VAL A 104 -1.64 -20.67 -11.41
CA VAL A 104 -2.77 -19.71 -11.27
C VAL A 104 -3.01 -18.97 -12.58
N LYS A 105 -1.95 -18.59 -13.30
CA LYS A 105 -2.08 -17.91 -14.57
C LYS A 105 -2.57 -18.83 -15.69
N GLU A 106 -2.07 -20.07 -15.74
CA GLU A 106 -2.53 -21.10 -16.67
C GLU A 106 -3.99 -21.53 -16.39
N ALA A 107 -4.44 -21.46 -15.13
CA ALA A 107 -5.84 -21.67 -14.76
C ALA A 107 -6.79 -20.56 -15.28
N GLY A 108 -6.26 -19.48 -15.86
CA GLY A 108 -7.03 -18.43 -16.51
C GLY A 108 -7.40 -17.25 -15.62
N VAL A 109 -6.83 -17.14 -14.41
CA VAL A 109 -7.09 -16.00 -13.53
C VAL A 109 -6.70 -14.69 -14.21
N PRO A 110 -7.60 -13.71 -14.31
CA PRO A 110 -7.35 -12.48 -15.07
C PRO A 110 -6.29 -11.60 -14.45
N ASN A 111 -6.26 -11.48 -13.10
CA ASN A 111 -5.29 -10.63 -12.41
C ASN A 111 -4.51 -11.43 -11.36
N VAL A 112 -3.20 -11.55 -11.57
CA VAL A 112 -2.28 -12.25 -10.66
C VAL A 112 -1.27 -11.26 -10.09
N VAL A 113 -1.34 -11.05 -8.77
CA VAL A 113 -0.39 -10.23 -8.02
C VAL A 113 0.55 -11.15 -7.27
N ALA A 114 1.86 -10.98 -7.42
CA ALA A 114 2.83 -11.83 -6.75
C ALA A 114 3.84 -11.04 -5.90
N LYS A 115 4.11 -11.55 -4.70
CA LYS A 115 5.14 -11.02 -3.82
C LYS A 115 6.50 -11.55 -4.22
N ALA A 116 7.46 -10.65 -4.44
CA ALA A 116 8.86 -11.00 -4.69
C ALA A 116 9.73 -10.74 -3.45
N SER A 117 10.70 -11.62 -3.20
CA SER A 117 11.72 -11.48 -2.16
C SER A 117 13.04 -10.89 -2.67
N SER A 118 13.20 -10.77 -3.99
CA SER A 118 14.38 -10.18 -4.64
C SER A 118 14.05 -9.73 -6.06
N GLU A 119 14.89 -8.88 -6.65
CA GLU A 119 14.71 -8.44 -8.04
C GLU A 119 14.71 -9.61 -9.05
N ILE A 120 15.59 -10.62 -8.84
CA ILE A 120 15.65 -11.80 -9.71
C ILE A 120 14.34 -12.59 -9.60
N HIS A 121 13.85 -12.79 -8.38
CA HIS A 121 12.55 -13.44 -8.14
C HIS A 121 11.43 -12.67 -8.85
N GLY A 122 11.38 -11.35 -8.72
CA GLY A 122 10.39 -10.51 -9.40
C GLY A 122 10.43 -10.63 -10.92
N LYS A 123 11.63 -10.66 -11.52
CA LYS A 123 11.79 -10.88 -12.97
C LYS A 123 11.26 -12.24 -13.42
N LEU A 124 11.43 -13.29 -12.60
CA LEU A 124 10.90 -14.62 -12.89
C LEU A 124 9.38 -14.64 -12.79
N LEU A 125 8.80 -14.03 -11.73
CA LEU A 125 7.34 -13.93 -11.54
C LEU A 125 6.66 -13.24 -12.72
N VAL A 126 7.21 -12.14 -13.22
CA VAL A 126 6.70 -11.47 -14.45
C VAL A 126 6.74 -12.40 -15.65
N ARG A 127 7.84 -13.16 -15.82
CA ARG A 127 7.98 -14.08 -16.97
C ARG A 127 7.01 -15.26 -16.95
N VAL A 128 6.61 -15.73 -15.75
CA VAL A 128 5.62 -16.80 -15.61
C VAL A 128 4.19 -16.28 -15.56
N GLY A 129 3.97 -14.97 -15.78
CA GLY A 129 2.66 -14.39 -16.02
C GLY A 129 2.06 -13.58 -14.87
N ALA A 130 2.81 -13.22 -13.83
CA ALA A 130 2.32 -12.25 -12.87
C ALA A 130 2.01 -10.91 -13.54
N ASP A 131 0.80 -10.39 -13.37
CA ASP A 131 0.38 -9.10 -13.91
C ASP A 131 0.94 -7.93 -13.09
N HIS A 132 1.18 -8.15 -11.79
CA HIS A 132 1.80 -7.19 -10.90
C HIS A 132 2.72 -7.89 -9.90
N VAL A 133 3.90 -7.30 -9.65
CA VAL A 133 4.86 -7.80 -8.66
C VAL A 133 5.12 -6.72 -7.62
N VAL A 134 5.04 -7.09 -6.34
CA VAL A 134 5.28 -6.20 -5.20
C VAL A 134 6.49 -6.66 -4.39
N PHE A 135 7.21 -5.70 -3.80
CA PHE A 135 8.40 -5.91 -2.97
C PHE A 135 8.22 -5.31 -1.57
N PRO A 136 7.30 -5.84 -0.74
CA PRO A 136 6.88 -5.18 0.50
C PRO A 136 8.03 -4.87 1.46
N GLU A 137 8.98 -5.78 1.61
CA GLU A 137 10.12 -5.60 2.51
C GLU A 137 11.06 -4.49 2.01
N HIS A 138 11.27 -4.38 0.71
CA HIS A 138 12.10 -3.34 0.12
C HIS A 138 11.41 -1.97 0.25
N GLU A 139 10.14 -1.90 -0.14
CA GLU A 139 9.34 -0.66 -0.09
C GLU A 139 9.26 -0.13 1.34
N MET A 140 8.91 -0.99 2.30
CA MET A 140 8.83 -0.62 3.72
C MET A 140 10.20 -0.26 4.31
N GLY A 141 11.28 -0.94 3.90
CA GLY A 141 12.64 -0.61 4.31
C GLY A 141 13.07 0.77 3.83
N CYS A 142 12.77 1.12 2.60
CA CYS A 142 13.03 2.47 2.05
C CYS A 142 12.21 3.54 2.77
N GLU A 143 10.94 3.27 3.05
CA GLU A 143 10.06 4.20 3.77
C GLU A 143 10.55 4.43 5.20
N LEU A 144 10.90 3.37 5.94
CA LEU A 144 11.48 3.49 7.28
C LEU A 144 12.77 4.32 7.27
N ALA A 145 13.68 4.06 6.30
CA ALA A 145 14.93 4.82 6.20
C ALA A 145 14.67 6.31 5.96
N ARG A 146 13.70 6.65 5.11
CA ARG A 146 13.29 8.05 4.87
C ARG A 146 12.71 8.70 6.13
N SER A 147 11.83 8.01 6.87
CA SER A 147 11.23 8.53 8.09
C SER A 147 12.26 8.77 9.20
N LEU A 148 13.26 7.90 9.31
CA LEU A 148 14.36 8.07 10.28
C LEU A 148 15.30 9.24 9.95
N THR A 149 15.47 9.56 8.67
CA THR A 149 16.36 10.65 8.24
C THR A 149 15.67 12.01 8.23
N ARG A 150 14.32 12.03 8.26
CA ARG A 150 13.51 13.25 8.23
C ARG A 150 12.31 13.15 9.16
N PRO A 151 12.51 13.23 10.47
CA PRO A 151 11.46 13.00 11.47
C PRO A 151 10.30 14.01 11.38
N GLY A 152 10.47 15.12 10.67
CA GLY A 152 9.40 16.11 10.41
C GLY A 152 8.45 15.70 9.28
N ILE A 153 8.82 14.73 8.41
CA ILE A 153 7.95 14.18 7.35
C ILE A 153 7.34 12.88 7.88
N LEU A 154 6.01 12.88 8.05
CA LEU A 154 5.29 11.72 8.59
C LEU A 154 4.84 10.76 7.49
N ASP A 155 4.47 11.30 6.33
CA ASP A 155 4.02 10.51 5.18
C ASP A 155 4.41 11.19 3.87
N ARG A 156 4.63 10.38 2.82
CA ARG A 156 5.03 10.88 1.51
C ARG A 156 4.43 10.05 0.39
N PHE A 157 3.71 10.72 -0.49
CA PHE A 157 3.19 10.16 -1.73
C PHE A 157 3.96 10.72 -2.92
N GLU A 158 4.77 9.90 -3.60
CA GLU A 158 5.52 10.30 -4.78
C GLU A 158 4.58 10.37 -6.00
N LEU A 159 4.46 11.54 -6.61
CA LEU A 159 3.69 11.75 -7.85
C LEU A 159 4.52 11.34 -9.08
N ASP A 160 5.77 11.77 -9.09
CA ASP A 160 6.79 11.45 -10.08
C ASP A 160 8.19 11.55 -9.42
N PRO A 161 9.32 11.33 -10.14
CA PRO A 161 10.66 11.40 -9.55
C PRO A 161 11.01 12.73 -8.88
N ASP A 162 10.40 13.83 -9.31
CA ASP A 162 10.74 15.18 -8.87
C ASP A 162 9.69 15.79 -7.94
N HIS A 163 8.46 15.27 -7.89
CA HIS A 163 7.34 15.85 -7.16
C HIS A 163 6.70 14.88 -6.16
N SER A 164 6.31 15.40 -4.99
CA SER A 164 5.61 14.63 -3.97
C SER A 164 4.52 15.44 -3.27
N ILE A 165 3.56 14.72 -2.70
CA ILE A 165 2.70 15.20 -1.63
C ILE A 165 3.30 14.69 -0.33
N VAL A 166 3.44 15.55 0.69
CA VAL A 166 3.97 15.14 1.99
C VAL A 166 3.11 15.64 3.12
N GLU A 167 2.94 14.80 4.15
CA GLU A 167 2.43 15.21 5.45
C GLU A 167 3.61 15.53 6.35
N VAL A 168 3.69 16.79 6.81
CA VAL A 168 4.82 17.27 7.61
C VAL A 168 4.33 17.97 8.88
N VAL A 169 5.15 17.89 9.92
CA VAL A 169 4.94 18.69 11.13
C VAL A 169 5.23 20.15 10.82
N VAL A 170 4.33 21.06 11.23
CA VAL A 170 4.53 22.51 11.08
C VAL A 170 5.79 22.94 11.84
N PRO A 171 6.82 23.48 11.16
CA PRO A 171 8.06 23.89 11.80
C PRO A 171 7.86 24.97 12.85
N GLN A 172 8.74 24.98 13.87
CA GLN A 172 8.72 26.00 14.92
C GLN A 172 8.84 27.44 14.36
N SER A 173 9.59 27.64 13.29
CA SER A 173 9.79 28.93 12.62
C SER A 173 8.53 29.48 11.95
N PHE A 174 7.50 28.66 11.76
CA PHE A 174 6.20 29.05 11.20
C PHE A 174 5.14 29.32 12.26
N HIS A 175 5.43 29.01 13.53
CA HIS A 175 4.50 29.22 14.63
C HIS A 175 3.98 30.67 14.71
N GLY A 176 2.66 30.83 14.78
CA GLY A 176 1.96 32.10 14.89
C GLY A 176 1.85 32.90 13.58
N LYS A 177 2.60 32.56 12.53
CA LYS A 177 2.49 33.18 11.22
C LYS A 177 1.25 32.68 10.47
N THR A 178 0.69 33.52 9.62
CA THR A 178 -0.36 33.10 8.68
C THR A 178 0.26 32.34 7.50
N ILE A 179 -0.54 31.55 6.80
CA ILE A 179 -0.14 30.83 5.58
C ILE A 179 0.43 31.83 4.55
N MET A 180 -0.20 33.02 4.44
CA MET A 180 0.26 34.09 3.54
C MET A 180 1.62 34.65 3.95
N GLU A 181 1.88 34.83 5.25
CA GLU A 181 3.17 35.35 5.76
C GLU A 181 4.31 34.34 5.59
N VAL A 182 4.03 33.03 5.62
CA VAL A 182 5.02 31.98 5.36
C VAL A 182 5.37 31.90 3.88
N ASP A 183 4.40 32.16 3.00
CA ASP A 183 4.55 32.20 1.53
C ASP A 183 5.29 30.97 0.97
N LEU A 184 4.74 29.78 1.30
CA LEU A 184 5.34 28.49 0.93
C LEU A 184 5.61 28.38 -0.57
N ARG A 185 4.78 29.02 -1.40
CA ARG A 185 4.91 28.93 -2.85
C ARG A 185 6.15 29.65 -3.37
N ASN A 186 6.40 30.87 -2.91
CA ASN A 186 7.54 31.65 -3.40
C ASN A 186 8.86 31.24 -2.74
N HIS A 187 8.83 30.83 -1.45
CA HIS A 187 10.04 30.45 -0.73
C HIS A 187 10.49 29.01 -0.99
N TYR A 188 9.54 28.10 -1.17
CA TYR A 188 9.82 26.66 -1.23
C TYR A 188 9.29 25.96 -2.49
N GLY A 189 8.51 26.65 -3.34
CA GLY A 189 7.84 26.00 -4.48
C GLY A 189 6.71 25.05 -4.09
N LEU A 190 6.18 25.19 -2.85
CA LEU A 190 5.20 24.28 -2.27
C LEU A 190 3.82 24.91 -2.19
N THR A 191 2.79 24.12 -2.45
CA THR A 191 1.39 24.50 -2.22
C THR A 191 0.85 23.78 -0.99
N LEU A 192 0.32 24.53 -0.01
CA LEU A 192 -0.36 23.96 1.14
C LEU A 192 -1.76 23.47 0.73
N MET A 193 -2.03 22.21 0.96
CA MET A 193 -3.32 21.55 0.65
C MET A 193 -4.23 21.47 1.87
N ALA A 194 -3.66 21.16 3.04
CA ALA A 194 -4.42 20.96 4.26
C ALA A 194 -3.58 21.26 5.50
N ILE A 195 -4.27 21.54 6.62
CA ILE A 195 -3.66 21.70 7.95
C ILE A 195 -4.53 20.96 8.97
N SER A 196 -3.90 20.30 9.97
CA SER A 196 -4.64 19.65 11.04
C SER A 196 -5.38 20.66 11.92
N LYS A 197 -6.57 20.30 12.40
CA LYS A 197 -7.30 21.04 13.43
C LYS A 197 -6.52 21.00 14.75
N GLU A 198 -6.65 22.02 15.59
CA GLU A 198 -5.85 22.17 16.82
C GLU A 198 -6.02 21.01 17.81
N ASP A 199 -7.22 20.44 17.93
CA ASP A 199 -7.55 19.37 18.88
C ASP A 199 -7.74 17.99 18.23
N ALA A 200 -7.31 17.83 16.97
CA ALA A 200 -7.49 16.59 16.23
C ALA A 200 -6.61 15.46 16.83
N LYS A 201 -7.25 14.35 17.21
CA LYS A 201 -6.56 13.11 17.57
C LYS A 201 -6.17 12.33 16.32
N ALA A 202 -5.21 11.42 16.45
CA ALA A 202 -4.71 10.62 15.31
C ALA A 202 -5.83 9.85 14.58
N ASP A 203 -6.85 9.41 15.31
CA ASP A 203 -7.95 8.58 14.80
C ASP A 203 -9.19 9.40 14.35
N ASP A 204 -9.14 10.73 14.38
CA ASP A 204 -10.27 11.57 13.98
C ASP A 204 -10.47 11.53 12.45
N HIS A 205 -11.67 11.13 12.00
CA HIS A 205 -12.05 11.12 10.58
C HIS A 205 -12.07 12.51 9.93
N ASP A 206 -12.16 13.60 10.71
CA ASP A 206 -12.20 15.00 10.24
C ASP A 206 -11.03 15.80 10.84
N LYS A 207 -9.85 15.24 10.75
CA LYS A 207 -8.62 15.78 11.36
C LYS A 207 -8.09 17.03 10.62
N PHE A 208 -8.39 17.21 9.34
CA PHE A 208 -7.83 18.27 8.52
C PHE A 208 -8.84 19.34 8.08
N ILE A 209 -8.36 20.58 7.97
CA ILE A 209 -9.00 21.67 7.22
C ILE A 209 -8.38 21.65 5.82
N ILE A 210 -9.20 21.33 4.82
CA ILE A 210 -8.76 21.30 3.42
C ILE A 210 -8.87 22.70 2.82
N ASN A 211 -7.90 23.09 2.01
CA ASN A 211 -7.79 24.43 1.40
C ASN A 211 -7.97 25.55 2.44
N PRO A 212 -7.12 25.57 3.49
CA PRO A 212 -7.25 26.57 4.55
C PRO A 212 -7.08 28.00 4.00
N SER A 213 -7.78 28.95 4.66
CA SER A 213 -7.70 30.36 4.29
C SER A 213 -6.26 30.89 4.41
N PRO A 214 -5.79 31.76 3.51
CA PRO A 214 -4.48 32.39 3.60
C PRO A 214 -4.19 33.10 4.93
N VAL A 215 -5.22 33.54 5.65
CA VAL A 215 -5.11 34.21 6.95
C VAL A 215 -5.09 33.22 8.13
N THR A 216 -5.25 31.91 7.87
CA THR A 216 -5.15 30.88 8.92
C THR A 216 -3.76 30.89 9.52
N ARG A 217 -3.65 30.90 10.86
CA ARG A 217 -2.37 30.88 11.57
C ARG A 217 -1.89 29.45 11.74
N LEU A 218 -0.60 29.26 11.49
CA LEU A 218 0.09 27.99 11.67
C LEU A 218 0.51 27.83 13.14
N LYS A 219 0.33 26.62 13.68
CA LYS A 219 0.73 26.26 15.03
C LYS A 219 1.83 25.19 14.94
N SER A 220 2.96 25.44 15.61
CA SER A 220 4.04 24.44 15.68
C SER A 220 3.54 23.13 16.28
N GLY A 221 3.96 22.01 15.71
CA GLY A 221 3.53 20.69 16.11
C GLY A 221 2.19 20.22 15.49
N SER A 222 1.42 21.11 14.86
CA SER A 222 0.30 20.70 14.00
C SER A 222 0.84 20.07 12.71
N LEU A 223 -0.02 19.33 12.00
CA LEU A 223 0.32 18.71 10.72
C LEU A 223 -0.09 19.61 9.56
N MET A 224 0.70 19.64 8.51
CA MET A 224 0.33 20.25 7.24
C MET A 224 0.61 19.30 6.08
N VAL A 225 -0.26 19.32 5.08
CA VAL A 225 -0.08 18.57 3.83
C VAL A 225 0.30 19.54 2.75
N VAL A 226 1.46 19.33 2.13
CA VAL A 226 1.97 20.16 1.05
C VAL A 226 2.27 19.34 -0.19
N ILE A 227 2.18 19.97 -1.36
CA ILE A 227 2.52 19.39 -2.66
C ILE A 227 3.54 20.29 -3.36
N GLY A 228 4.54 19.70 -4.01
CA GLY A 228 5.50 20.39 -4.86
C GLY A 228 6.79 19.62 -5.09
N ASP A 229 7.84 20.36 -5.50
CA ASP A 229 9.14 19.80 -5.82
C ASP A 229 9.81 19.15 -4.60
N ASN A 230 10.45 18.00 -4.78
CA ASN A 230 11.22 17.34 -3.75
C ASN A 230 12.32 18.24 -3.18
N ALA A 231 12.99 19.02 -4.04
CA ALA A 231 13.99 20.01 -3.61
C ALA A 231 13.42 21.12 -2.73
N GLY A 232 12.15 21.49 -2.92
CA GLY A 232 11.43 22.44 -2.07
C GLY A 232 11.06 21.87 -0.72
N ILE A 233 10.59 20.62 -0.70
CA ILE A 233 10.30 19.86 0.53
C ILE A 233 11.56 19.73 1.38
N ASP A 234 12.71 19.49 0.72
CA ASP A 234 14.00 19.32 1.39
C ASP A 234 14.52 20.60 2.06
N LYS A 235 14.04 21.77 1.64
CA LYS A 235 14.39 23.07 2.22
C LYS A 235 13.51 23.51 3.38
N LEU A 236 12.43 22.74 3.69
CA LEU A 236 11.61 23.08 4.85
C LEU A 236 12.44 23.03 6.13
N PRO A 237 12.31 24.02 7.03
CA PRO A 237 13.09 24.12 8.27
C PRO A 237 12.56 23.14 9.34
N MET A 238 12.87 21.87 9.17
CA MET A 238 12.43 20.79 10.04
C MET A 238 13.27 20.68 11.29
#